data_7eb589ea3a5a6cca862c4acf3a9927ee
#
_entry.id   7eb589ea3a5a6cca862c4acf3a9927ee
#
_cell.length_a   1.000
_cell.length_b   1.000
_cell.length_c   1.000
_cell.angle_alpha   90.00
_cell.angle_beta   90.00
_cell.angle_gamma   90.00
#
_symmetry.space_group_name_H-M   'P 1'
#
loop_
_entity.id
_entity.type
_entity.pdbx_description
1 polymer ?
#
loop_
_entity_poly.entity_id
_entity_poly.type
_entity_poly.pdbx_seq_one_letter_code
_entity_poly.pdbx_strand_id
1 'polypeptide(L)'
;APAYDYYSMWAYQSYGPLWAELFGKHQYPDIARRFIDNEHDLVANYPYMFARDGRMNMWGRSICYRFAAVTPLPLLEYAGFDDVDYGWMRHIASASLLQFLTNPDFLENGIPTMGFYGPFAPAVQIYSCRGSVYWIGKAFLGLLLPANSKYWTATESEGPWKNALKPGHVYNKFQPGSTLLITNYPNCGGSEMRSWCHETVAGDWQKFRSSENYNKLAYNTEFPWMADGKNGEISMNYGTKNKKGEWEVLRLYTFKSFEQGVYRRDAVLETDTAVRYQLADIPLPDGILRVDRVSVGAPTDITLGHYTLPQPGHDKLPAAVRTVGKHQATTVTGTDYTLAMVPLMG
;
A
#
# COMPACT_ATOMS: atom_id res chain seq x y z
N ALA A 1 -13.97 -1.30 -8.97
CA ALA A 1 -13.67 -0.01 -9.62
C ALA A 1 -12.16 0.14 -9.78
N PRO A 2 -11.65 0.60 -10.94
CA PRO A 2 -10.22 0.65 -11.20
C PRO A 2 -9.42 1.64 -10.33
N ALA A 3 -10.04 2.43 -9.50
CA ALA A 3 -9.40 3.44 -8.64
C ALA A 3 -9.76 3.25 -7.16
N TYR A 4 -9.57 2.04 -6.65
CA TYR A 4 -9.69 1.78 -5.22
C TYR A 4 -8.39 2.17 -4.52
N ASP A 5 -8.48 2.97 -3.48
CA ASP A 5 -7.35 3.42 -2.66
C ASP A 5 -7.82 3.85 -1.26
N TYR A 6 -6.96 4.48 -0.48
CA TYR A 6 -7.31 4.98 0.85
C TYR A 6 -8.50 5.97 0.87
N TYR A 7 -8.84 6.60 -0.27
CA TYR A 7 -10.06 7.42 -0.34
C TYR A 7 -11.33 6.62 -0.09
N SER A 8 -11.34 5.34 -0.45
CA SER A 8 -12.47 4.48 -0.14
C SER A 8 -12.67 4.39 1.39
N MET A 9 -11.58 4.38 2.15
CA MET A 9 -11.62 4.29 3.61
C MET A 9 -11.79 5.66 4.27
N TRP A 10 -10.92 6.61 3.98
CA TRP A 10 -10.98 7.89 4.69
C TRP A 10 -12.06 8.87 4.20
N ALA A 11 -12.74 8.58 3.12
CA ALA A 11 -13.90 9.35 2.66
C ALA A 11 -15.19 8.53 2.79
N TYR A 12 -15.35 7.47 2.00
CA TYR A 12 -16.63 6.73 1.98
C TYR A 12 -16.90 6.01 3.28
N GLN A 13 -15.91 5.33 3.85
CA GLN A 13 -16.01 4.61 5.13
C GLN A 13 -15.78 5.50 6.35
N SER A 14 -15.82 6.81 6.18
CA SER A 14 -15.76 7.79 7.27
C SER A 14 -16.94 8.73 7.20
N TYR A 15 -17.10 9.44 6.08
CA TYR A 15 -18.24 10.37 5.92
C TYR A 15 -19.58 9.65 5.74
N GLY A 16 -19.57 8.47 5.13
CA GLY A 16 -20.77 7.66 4.96
C GLY A 16 -21.40 7.27 6.31
N PRO A 17 -20.67 6.60 7.20
CA PRO A 17 -21.15 6.27 8.56
C PRO A 17 -21.53 7.51 9.38
N LEU A 18 -20.71 8.57 9.36
CA LEU A 18 -21.05 9.82 10.05
C LEU A 18 -22.36 10.43 9.54
N TRP A 19 -22.55 10.49 8.22
CA TRP A 19 -23.80 10.95 7.64
C TRP A 19 -24.96 10.03 7.99
N ALA A 20 -24.74 8.72 7.93
CA ALA A 20 -25.75 7.73 8.28
C ALA A 20 -26.25 7.92 9.71
N GLU A 21 -25.35 8.07 10.67
CA GLU A 21 -25.69 8.24 12.08
C GLU A 21 -26.30 9.62 12.39
N LEU A 22 -25.78 10.70 11.81
CA LEU A 22 -26.24 12.06 12.10
C LEU A 22 -27.57 12.41 11.40
N PHE A 23 -27.79 11.94 10.19
CA PHE A 23 -28.92 12.36 9.33
C PHE A 23 -29.62 11.22 8.62
N GLY A 24 -28.83 10.33 8.00
CA GLY A 24 -29.34 9.36 7.02
C GLY A 24 -30.37 8.40 7.58
N LYS A 25 -30.16 7.90 8.78
CA LYS A 25 -31.07 6.95 9.44
C LYS A 25 -32.49 7.48 9.63
N HIS A 26 -32.66 8.79 9.69
CA HIS A 26 -33.97 9.43 9.86
C HIS A 26 -34.68 9.70 8.53
N GLN A 27 -33.97 10.01 7.47
CA GLN A 27 -34.53 10.43 6.19
C GLN A 27 -34.36 9.40 5.08
N TYR A 28 -33.28 8.62 5.13
CA TYR A 28 -32.88 7.66 4.09
C TYR A 28 -32.36 6.35 4.72
N PRO A 29 -33.19 5.63 5.49
CA PRO A 29 -32.73 4.50 6.32
C PRO A 29 -32.07 3.38 5.52
N ASP A 30 -32.54 3.08 4.30
CA ASP A 30 -31.95 2.02 3.48
C ASP A 30 -30.54 2.39 2.95
N ILE A 31 -30.34 3.67 2.62
CA ILE A 31 -29.02 4.16 2.21
C ILE A 31 -28.08 4.20 3.40
N ALA A 32 -28.57 4.69 4.54
CA ALA A 32 -27.78 4.73 5.78
C ALA A 32 -27.32 3.33 6.19
N ARG A 33 -28.22 2.33 6.18
CA ARG A 33 -27.87 0.94 6.47
C ARG A 33 -26.75 0.43 5.57
N ARG A 34 -26.79 0.68 4.28
CA ARG A 34 -25.73 0.27 3.35
C ARG A 34 -24.37 0.87 3.67
N PHE A 35 -24.30 2.11 4.14
CA PHE A 35 -23.04 2.70 4.60
C PHE A 35 -22.52 2.00 5.86
N ILE A 36 -23.41 1.70 6.81
CA ILE A 36 -23.05 1.01 8.06
C ILE A 36 -22.60 -0.43 7.76
N ASP A 37 -23.35 -1.19 6.95
CA ASP A 37 -22.99 -2.55 6.57
C ASP A 37 -21.60 -2.60 5.87
N ASN A 38 -21.33 -1.66 4.95
CA ASN A 38 -20.02 -1.55 4.29
C ASN A 38 -18.90 -1.14 5.25
N GLU A 39 -19.20 -0.38 6.30
CA GLU A 39 -18.22 -0.04 7.35
C GLU A 39 -17.83 -1.28 8.16
N HIS A 40 -18.79 -2.12 8.49
CA HIS A 40 -18.54 -3.38 9.18
C HIS A 40 -17.69 -4.36 8.34
N ASP A 41 -18.00 -4.48 7.05
CA ASP A 41 -17.23 -5.34 6.13
C ASP A 41 -15.74 -4.97 6.06
N LEU A 42 -15.40 -3.72 6.37
CA LEU A 42 -14.04 -3.23 6.36
C LEU A 42 -13.14 -3.99 7.36
N VAL A 43 -13.68 -4.42 8.50
CA VAL A 43 -12.95 -5.12 9.56
C VAL A 43 -12.32 -6.41 9.06
N ALA A 44 -12.92 -7.07 8.08
CA ALA A 44 -12.45 -8.34 7.55
C ALA A 44 -11.08 -8.25 6.87
N ASN A 45 -10.69 -7.07 6.38
CA ASN A 45 -9.48 -6.91 5.57
C ASN A 45 -8.70 -5.61 5.81
N TYR A 46 -9.33 -4.47 6.02
CA TYR A 46 -8.63 -3.19 6.11
C TYR A 46 -7.58 -3.12 7.23
N PRO A 47 -7.82 -3.59 8.46
CA PRO A 47 -6.81 -3.57 9.51
C PRO A 47 -5.55 -4.38 9.16
N TYR A 48 -5.66 -5.37 8.28
CA TYR A 48 -4.53 -6.16 7.81
C TYR A 48 -3.65 -5.43 6.77
N MET A 49 -4.07 -4.27 6.28
CA MET A 49 -3.22 -3.39 5.46
C MET A 49 -2.15 -2.69 6.28
N PHE A 50 -2.26 -2.74 7.60
CA PHE A 50 -1.27 -2.19 8.54
C PHE A 50 -0.32 -3.29 9.02
N ALA A 51 0.95 -2.94 9.18
CA ALA A 51 1.94 -3.81 9.78
C ALA A 51 1.63 -4.10 11.26
N ARG A 52 2.33 -5.04 11.86
CA ARG A 52 2.22 -5.35 13.30
C ARG A 52 2.38 -4.11 14.17
N ASP A 53 3.33 -3.25 13.82
CA ASP A 53 3.64 -2.01 14.51
C ASP A 53 2.81 -0.81 14.05
N GLY A 54 1.71 -1.04 13.34
CA GLY A 54 0.77 -0.02 12.86
C GLY A 54 1.24 0.79 11.66
N ARG A 55 2.40 0.49 11.06
CA ARG A 55 2.82 1.18 9.82
C ARG A 55 1.87 0.88 8.68
N MET A 56 1.56 1.93 7.91
CA MET A 56 0.72 1.81 6.72
C MET A 56 1.56 1.75 5.44
N ASN A 57 0.98 1.19 4.38
CA ASN A 57 1.59 1.22 3.06
C ASN A 57 1.60 2.63 2.46
N MET A 58 2.71 3.03 1.86
CA MET A 58 2.78 4.23 1.02
C MET A 58 2.20 3.89 -0.35
N TRP A 59 0.88 4.03 -0.50
CA TRP A 59 0.12 3.62 -1.68
C TRP A 59 -1.08 4.53 -1.92
N GLY A 60 -1.46 4.66 -3.19
CA GLY A 60 -2.62 5.43 -3.59
C GLY A 60 -2.34 6.93 -3.72
N ARG A 61 -3.37 7.67 -4.15
CA ARG A 61 -3.31 9.14 -4.31
C ARG A 61 -3.42 9.86 -2.97
N SER A 62 -3.06 11.14 -2.99
CA SER A 62 -3.20 12.05 -1.84
C SER A 62 -2.48 11.54 -0.59
N ILE A 63 -1.32 10.94 -0.79
CA ILE A 63 -0.59 10.26 0.29
C ILE A 63 -0.18 11.21 1.43
N CYS A 64 -0.11 12.51 1.18
CA CYS A 64 0.10 13.51 2.24
C CYS A 64 -1.06 13.61 3.25
N TYR A 65 -2.24 12.99 2.95
CA TYR A 65 -3.37 12.86 3.87
C TYR A 65 -3.26 11.65 4.81
N ARG A 66 -2.14 11.01 4.84
CA ARG A 66 -1.78 9.74 5.52
C ARG A 66 -2.44 9.49 6.87
N PHE A 67 -2.67 10.52 7.65
CA PHE A 67 -3.36 10.43 8.95
C PHE A 67 -4.82 10.02 8.85
N ALA A 68 -5.45 10.28 7.72
CA ALA A 68 -6.83 9.89 7.52
C ALA A 68 -7.02 8.37 7.35
N ALA A 69 -5.94 7.63 7.14
CA ALA A 69 -6.01 6.17 7.00
C ALA A 69 -6.61 5.47 8.24
N VAL A 70 -6.46 6.03 9.43
CA VAL A 70 -7.00 5.44 10.66
C VAL A 70 -8.41 5.92 11.00
N THR A 71 -8.98 6.84 10.21
CA THR A 71 -10.28 7.44 10.43
C THR A 71 -11.43 6.42 10.63
N PRO A 72 -11.55 5.34 9.83
CA PRO A 72 -12.64 4.39 9.99
C PRO A 72 -12.62 3.64 11.32
N LEU A 73 -11.45 3.42 11.91
CA LEU A 73 -11.29 2.51 13.03
C LEU A 73 -12.11 2.87 14.28
N PRO A 74 -12.14 4.13 14.78
CA PRO A 74 -13.02 4.51 15.86
C PRO A 74 -14.49 4.62 15.43
N LEU A 75 -14.76 4.85 14.14
CA LEU A 75 -16.13 5.00 13.65
C LEU A 75 -16.90 3.68 13.64
N LEU A 76 -16.23 2.53 13.69
CA LEU A 76 -16.87 1.24 13.89
C LEU A 76 -17.67 1.20 15.20
N GLU A 77 -17.14 1.72 16.31
CA GLU A 77 -17.87 1.81 17.56
C GLU A 77 -18.94 2.92 17.51
N TYR A 78 -18.64 4.04 16.84
CA TYR A 78 -19.63 5.10 16.63
C TYR A 78 -20.86 4.59 15.85
N ALA A 79 -20.66 3.66 14.91
CA ALA A 79 -21.72 2.98 14.17
C ALA A 79 -22.40 1.84 14.97
N GLY A 80 -21.94 1.53 16.19
CA GLY A 80 -22.57 0.61 17.12
C GLY A 80 -22.13 -0.85 17.03
N PHE A 81 -20.99 -1.15 16.41
CA PHE A 81 -20.49 -2.54 16.32
C PHE A 81 -19.85 -3.01 17.62
N ASP A 82 -20.24 -4.19 18.06
CA ASP A 82 -19.79 -4.81 19.33
C ASP A 82 -18.77 -5.94 19.15
N ASP A 83 -18.65 -6.48 17.96
CA ASP A 83 -17.84 -7.65 17.58
C ASP A 83 -16.45 -7.32 17.04
N VAL A 84 -16.00 -6.08 17.25
CA VAL A 84 -14.71 -5.56 16.79
C VAL A 84 -13.66 -5.60 17.90
N ASP A 85 -12.43 -6.01 17.57
CA ASP A 85 -11.28 -5.87 18.48
C ASP A 85 -10.81 -4.42 18.55
N TYR A 86 -11.42 -3.64 19.43
CA TYR A 86 -11.09 -2.22 19.63
C TYR A 86 -9.69 -2.01 20.22
N GLY A 87 -9.14 -2.99 20.92
CA GLY A 87 -7.73 -2.95 21.34
C GLY A 87 -6.79 -2.92 20.15
N TRP A 88 -7.08 -3.72 19.13
CA TRP A 88 -6.31 -3.72 17.89
C TRP A 88 -6.55 -2.45 17.05
N MET A 89 -7.81 -2.00 16.93
CA MET A 89 -8.12 -0.78 16.18
C MET A 89 -7.41 0.44 16.78
N ARG A 90 -7.37 0.56 18.10
CA ARG A 90 -6.66 1.65 18.77
C ARG A 90 -5.15 1.50 18.64
N HIS A 91 -4.59 0.29 18.74
CA HIS A 91 -3.17 0.04 18.48
C HIS A 91 -2.75 0.53 17.10
N ILE A 92 -3.50 0.17 16.04
CA ILE A 92 -3.24 0.65 14.67
C ILE A 92 -3.31 2.18 14.62
N ALA A 93 -4.33 2.80 15.20
CA ALA A 93 -4.50 4.24 15.14
C ALA A 93 -3.38 4.99 15.87
N SER A 94 -3.01 4.55 17.08
CA SER A 94 -1.92 5.13 17.86
C SER A 94 -0.56 4.97 17.18
N ALA A 95 -0.24 3.76 16.74
CA ALA A 95 1.04 3.44 16.14
C ALA A 95 1.19 4.08 14.75
N SER A 96 0.10 4.10 13.94
CA SER A 96 0.10 4.78 12.64
C SER A 96 0.33 6.29 12.77
N LEU A 97 -0.15 6.92 13.83
CA LEU A 97 0.14 8.33 14.10
C LEU A 97 1.61 8.52 14.54
N LEU A 98 2.08 7.69 15.45
CA LEU A 98 3.44 7.77 16.01
C LEU A 98 4.51 7.57 14.95
N GLN A 99 4.31 6.67 13.96
CA GLN A 99 5.29 6.44 12.90
C GLN A 99 5.68 7.73 12.14
N PHE A 100 4.77 8.70 12.07
CA PHE A 100 5.04 9.99 11.44
C PHE A 100 5.57 11.01 12.45
N LEU A 101 4.93 11.13 13.61
CA LEU A 101 5.28 12.16 14.61
C LEU A 101 6.66 11.97 15.22
N THR A 102 7.18 10.73 15.25
CA THR A 102 8.53 10.45 15.75
C THR A 102 9.63 10.67 14.72
N ASN A 103 9.27 10.89 13.45
CA ASN A 103 10.26 11.15 12.41
C ASN A 103 10.71 12.63 12.49
N PRO A 104 12.02 12.92 12.58
CA PRO A 104 12.53 14.26 12.73
C PRO A 104 12.20 15.19 11.54
N ASP A 105 12.06 14.64 10.34
CA ASP A 105 11.78 15.37 9.12
C ASP A 105 10.27 15.59 8.87
N PHE A 106 9.44 15.11 9.79
CA PHE A 106 7.99 15.17 9.61
C PHE A 106 7.43 16.58 9.75
N LEU A 107 7.96 17.38 10.69
CA LEU A 107 7.51 18.74 10.97
C LEU A 107 8.52 19.77 10.44
N GLU A 108 8.01 20.75 9.71
CA GLU A 108 8.74 21.96 9.34
C GLU A 108 8.03 23.17 9.98
N ASN A 109 8.70 23.87 10.90
CA ASN A 109 8.12 24.98 11.67
C ASN A 109 6.79 24.62 12.37
N GLY A 110 6.70 23.42 12.93
CA GLY A 110 5.51 22.93 13.63
C GLY A 110 4.35 22.48 12.72
N ILE A 111 4.56 22.47 11.41
CA ILE A 111 3.54 22.07 10.43
C ILE A 111 4.00 20.76 9.75
N PRO A 112 3.13 19.75 9.62
CA PRO A 112 3.47 18.53 8.89
C PRO A 112 3.90 18.83 7.46
N THR A 113 4.97 18.19 7.01
CA THR A 113 5.51 18.35 5.66
C THR A 113 4.66 17.65 4.61
N MET A 114 4.72 18.11 3.36
CA MET A 114 4.06 17.44 2.23
C MET A 114 4.93 16.28 1.75
N GLY A 115 4.42 15.07 1.93
CA GLY A 115 5.13 13.84 1.61
C GLY A 115 4.57 12.67 2.39
N PHE A 116 5.44 11.76 2.83
CA PHE A 116 5.04 10.63 3.66
C PHE A 116 5.72 10.70 5.03
N TYR A 117 6.94 10.22 5.22
CA TYR A 117 7.66 10.37 6.48
C TYR A 117 8.25 11.78 6.67
N GLY A 118 8.64 12.42 5.58
CA GLY A 118 9.15 13.78 5.51
C GLY A 118 8.78 14.43 4.18
N PRO A 119 9.43 15.52 3.76
CA PRO A 119 9.20 16.15 2.48
C PRO A 119 9.49 15.18 1.33
N PHE A 120 8.52 14.95 0.46
CA PHE A 120 8.70 14.05 -0.68
C PHE A 120 7.81 14.48 -1.86
N ALA A 121 8.35 15.38 -2.68
CA ALA A 121 7.63 15.95 -3.81
C ALA A 121 7.06 14.93 -4.82
N PRO A 122 7.73 13.76 -5.09
CA PRO A 122 7.17 12.76 -6.01
C PRO A 122 5.82 12.16 -5.55
N ALA A 123 5.54 12.13 -4.24
CA ALA A 123 4.27 11.64 -3.71
C ALA A 123 3.19 12.72 -3.64
N VAL A 124 3.54 14.00 -3.89
CA VAL A 124 2.61 15.11 -3.84
C VAL A 124 1.92 15.26 -5.18
N GLN A 125 0.61 15.22 -5.17
CA GLN A 125 -0.19 15.37 -6.38
C GLN A 125 -0.54 16.84 -6.66
N ILE A 126 -0.84 17.15 -7.93
CA ILE A 126 -1.05 18.50 -8.42
C ILE A 126 -2.11 19.31 -7.64
N TYR A 127 -3.09 18.63 -7.08
CA TYR A 127 -4.15 19.25 -6.28
C TYR A 127 -3.83 19.37 -4.78
N SER A 128 -2.72 18.76 -4.33
CA SER A 128 -2.31 18.83 -2.93
C SER A 128 -1.62 20.16 -2.64
N CYS A 129 -1.91 20.73 -1.48
CA CYS A 129 -1.34 22.01 -1.03
C CYS A 129 -0.95 21.92 0.47
N ARG A 130 -0.33 22.96 1.00
CA ARG A 130 0.06 23.01 2.42
C ARG A 130 -1.11 22.79 3.38
N GLY A 131 -2.35 23.07 2.99
CA GLY A 131 -3.56 22.76 3.75
C GLY A 131 -3.91 21.27 3.81
N SER A 132 -3.41 20.48 2.85
CA SER A 132 -3.72 19.03 2.80
C SER A 132 -3.18 18.26 4.00
N VAL A 133 -2.10 18.72 4.61
CA VAL A 133 -1.50 18.05 5.78
C VAL A 133 -2.35 18.20 7.05
N TYR A 134 -3.27 19.14 7.10
CA TYR A 134 -4.21 19.31 8.24
C TYR A 134 -5.27 18.21 8.33
N TRP A 135 -5.30 17.29 7.37
CA TRP A 135 -6.04 16.04 7.52
C TRP A 135 -5.55 15.17 8.70
N ILE A 136 -4.44 15.55 9.33
CA ILE A 136 -4.03 15.00 10.63
C ILE A 136 -5.17 15.07 11.66
N GLY A 137 -6.03 16.08 11.63
CA GLY A 137 -7.19 16.20 12.48
C GLY A 137 -8.13 15.00 12.42
N LYS A 138 -8.17 14.28 11.31
CA LYS A 138 -8.99 13.08 11.16
C LYS A 138 -8.50 11.89 12.00
N ALA A 139 -7.23 11.83 12.36
CA ALA A 139 -6.72 10.79 13.24
C ALA A 139 -7.33 10.84 14.65
N PHE A 140 -7.93 11.98 15.01
CA PHE A 140 -8.54 12.23 16.31
C PHE A 140 -10.06 12.04 16.34
N LEU A 141 -10.67 11.44 15.32
CA LEU A 141 -12.12 11.20 15.30
C LEU A 141 -12.60 10.27 16.43
N GLY A 142 -11.72 9.47 17.01
CA GLY A 142 -12.01 8.73 18.22
C GLY A 142 -12.47 9.61 19.41
N LEU A 143 -12.15 10.93 19.40
CA LEU A 143 -12.64 11.88 20.41
C LEU A 143 -14.15 12.15 20.34
N LEU A 144 -14.83 11.71 19.28
CA LEU A 144 -16.30 11.70 19.24
C LEU A 144 -16.91 10.65 20.16
N LEU A 145 -16.13 9.63 20.53
CA LEU A 145 -16.58 8.55 21.41
C LEU A 145 -16.47 8.97 22.88
N PRO A 146 -17.42 8.53 23.74
CA PRO A 146 -17.32 8.78 25.17
C PRO A 146 -16.10 8.06 25.78
N ALA A 147 -15.53 8.63 26.85
CA ALA A 147 -14.31 8.10 27.46
C ALA A 147 -14.44 6.65 28.00
N ASN A 148 -15.65 6.18 28.24
CA ASN A 148 -15.96 4.82 28.67
C ASN A 148 -16.27 3.87 27.51
N SER A 149 -16.08 4.29 26.26
CA SER A 149 -16.28 3.45 25.09
C SER A 149 -15.29 2.29 25.05
N LYS A 150 -15.61 1.23 24.32
CA LYS A 150 -14.72 0.06 24.12
C LYS A 150 -13.42 0.48 23.43
N TYR A 151 -13.50 1.39 22.46
CA TYR A 151 -12.33 1.92 21.79
C TYR A 151 -11.31 2.53 22.76
N TRP A 152 -11.76 3.25 23.80
CA TRP A 152 -10.87 3.86 24.79
C TRP A 152 -10.49 2.94 25.95
N THR A 153 -11.37 2.02 26.34
CA THR A 153 -11.19 1.19 27.55
C THR A 153 -10.56 -0.18 27.26
N ALA A 154 -10.66 -0.69 26.03
CA ALA A 154 -9.99 -1.94 25.66
C ALA A 154 -8.46 -1.81 25.81
N THR A 155 -7.79 -2.85 26.28
CA THR A 155 -6.34 -2.91 26.29
C THR A 155 -5.80 -2.96 24.88
N GLU A 156 -4.87 -2.08 24.52
CA GLU A 156 -4.22 -2.13 23.21
C GLU A 156 -3.54 -3.47 22.98
N SER A 157 -3.67 -4.00 21.78
CA SER A 157 -3.12 -5.29 21.40
C SER A 157 -2.73 -5.30 19.92
N GLU A 158 -1.80 -6.17 19.55
CA GLU A 158 -1.43 -6.41 18.16
C GLU A 158 -2.49 -7.23 17.40
N GLY A 159 -3.64 -7.50 18.01
CA GLY A 159 -4.73 -8.29 17.40
C GLY A 159 -4.27 -9.66 16.88
N PRO A 160 -4.61 -10.03 15.64
CA PRO A 160 -4.23 -11.31 15.04
C PRO A 160 -2.71 -11.55 14.98
N TRP A 161 -1.89 -10.52 14.92
CA TRP A 161 -0.44 -10.63 14.88
C TRP A 161 0.14 -11.34 16.10
N LYS A 162 -0.51 -11.20 17.25
CA LYS A 162 -0.06 -11.81 18.50
C LYS A 162 -0.17 -13.33 18.50
N ASN A 163 -1.28 -13.86 17.97
CA ASN A 163 -1.61 -15.28 18.16
C ASN A 163 -2.02 -16.03 16.88
N ALA A 164 -2.65 -15.37 15.91
CA ALA A 164 -3.21 -16.02 14.74
C ALA A 164 -2.21 -16.06 13.57
N LEU A 165 -1.44 -14.99 13.37
CA LEU A 165 -0.44 -14.93 12.30
C LEU A 165 0.88 -15.52 12.80
N LYS A 166 1.23 -16.72 12.32
CA LYS A 166 2.39 -17.49 12.78
C LYS A 166 3.60 -17.29 11.87
N PRO A 167 4.82 -17.14 12.42
CA PRO A 167 6.06 -17.20 11.64
C PRO A 167 6.16 -18.46 10.78
N GLY A 168 6.87 -18.37 9.67
CA GLY A 168 7.01 -19.45 8.69
C GLY A 168 5.83 -19.58 7.71
N HIS A 169 4.81 -18.73 7.83
CA HIS A 169 3.65 -18.69 6.93
C HIS A 169 3.44 -17.29 6.35
N VAL A 170 2.62 -17.21 5.30
CA VAL A 170 2.04 -15.96 4.78
C VAL A 170 0.52 -16.04 4.86
N TYR A 171 -0.10 -14.90 5.06
CA TYR A 171 -1.55 -14.80 5.18
C TYR A 171 -2.08 -13.83 4.14
N ASN A 172 -2.84 -14.38 3.20
CA ASN A 172 -3.40 -13.66 2.08
C ASN A 172 -4.88 -13.34 2.32
N LYS A 173 -5.25 -12.07 2.12
CA LYS A 173 -6.63 -11.62 2.09
C LYS A 173 -6.91 -10.96 0.74
N PHE A 174 -7.75 -11.59 -0.04
CA PHE A 174 -8.13 -11.08 -1.35
C PHE A 174 -9.47 -10.36 -1.27
N GLN A 175 -9.53 -9.17 -1.84
CA GLN A 175 -10.75 -8.37 -1.97
C GLN A 175 -11.28 -8.48 -3.40
N PRO A 176 -12.33 -9.26 -3.67
CA PRO A 176 -12.82 -9.48 -5.03
C PRO A 176 -13.31 -8.20 -5.72
N GLY A 177 -13.94 -7.29 -4.97
CA GLY A 177 -14.49 -6.06 -5.51
C GLY A 177 -13.45 -5.07 -6.04
N SER A 178 -12.29 -5.00 -5.40
CA SER A 178 -11.17 -4.14 -5.80
C SER A 178 -10.04 -4.91 -6.48
N THR A 179 -10.10 -6.25 -6.43
CA THR A 179 -9.04 -7.18 -6.85
C THR A 179 -7.69 -6.94 -6.17
N LEU A 180 -7.75 -6.39 -4.96
CA LEU A 180 -6.59 -6.12 -4.13
C LEU A 180 -6.21 -7.37 -3.34
N LEU A 181 -4.93 -7.71 -3.30
CA LEU A 181 -4.38 -8.73 -2.44
C LEU A 181 -3.57 -8.09 -1.32
N ILE A 182 -3.97 -8.36 -0.08
CA ILE A 182 -3.21 -8.02 1.13
C ILE A 182 -2.48 -9.27 1.58
N THR A 183 -1.18 -9.18 1.79
CA THR A 183 -0.36 -10.27 2.31
C THR A 183 0.33 -9.83 3.60
N ASN A 184 0.14 -10.58 4.68
CA ASN A 184 0.83 -10.35 5.94
C ASN A 184 1.99 -11.32 6.10
N TYR A 185 3.15 -10.80 6.52
CA TYR A 185 4.41 -11.51 6.70
C TYR A 185 4.78 -11.56 8.19
N PRO A 186 4.37 -12.59 8.94
CA PRO A 186 4.63 -12.65 10.38
C PRO A 186 6.12 -12.69 10.75
N ASN A 187 6.99 -13.16 9.86
CA ASN A 187 8.44 -13.20 10.11
C ASN A 187 9.03 -11.80 10.36
N CYS A 188 8.59 -10.80 9.59
CA CYS A 188 9.04 -9.41 9.79
C CYS A 188 7.98 -8.50 10.41
N GLY A 189 6.72 -8.92 10.46
CA GLY A 189 5.59 -8.10 10.92
C GLY A 189 5.03 -7.16 9.84
N GLY A 190 5.53 -7.22 8.62
CA GLY A 190 5.13 -6.35 7.53
C GLY A 190 3.81 -6.73 6.85
N SER A 191 3.18 -5.77 6.24
CA SER A 191 2.02 -5.94 5.36
C SER A 191 2.37 -5.48 3.96
N GLU A 192 1.93 -6.25 2.97
CA GLU A 192 2.18 -5.99 1.55
C GLU A 192 0.88 -5.97 0.78
N MET A 193 0.78 -5.10 -0.21
CA MET A 193 -0.39 -5.01 -1.09
C MET A 193 0.00 -5.17 -2.54
N ARG A 194 -0.81 -5.95 -3.27
CA ARG A 194 -0.82 -6.00 -4.73
C ARG A 194 -2.11 -5.40 -5.22
N SER A 195 -1.97 -4.41 -6.08
CA SER A 195 -3.11 -3.69 -6.64
C SER A 195 -2.87 -3.39 -8.12
N TRP A 196 -3.87 -2.84 -8.74
CA TRP A 196 -3.78 -2.22 -10.07
C TRP A 196 -4.81 -1.08 -10.12
N CYS A 197 -4.55 -0.09 -10.91
CA CYS A 197 -5.46 1.07 -11.00
C CYS A 197 -6.00 1.29 -12.40
N HIS A 198 -5.23 0.96 -13.43
CA HIS A 198 -5.55 1.32 -14.81
C HIS A 198 -5.50 0.10 -15.71
N GLU A 199 -6.47 0.01 -16.58
CA GLU A 199 -6.50 -1.00 -17.62
C GLU A 199 -5.47 -0.73 -18.72
N THR A 200 -5.34 -1.67 -19.65
CA THR A 200 -4.37 -1.64 -20.76
C THR A 200 -4.58 -0.52 -21.79
N VAL A 201 -5.60 0.31 -21.61
CA VAL A 201 -5.86 1.50 -22.45
C VAL A 201 -5.68 2.74 -21.61
N ALA A 202 -4.66 3.54 -21.94
CA ALA A 202 -4.38 4.77 -21.24
C ALA A 202 -5.40 5.86 -21.57
N GLY A 203 -6.05 6.41 -20.54
CA GLY A 203 -6.72 7.69 -20.63
C GLY A 203 -5.73 8.85 -20.42
N ASP A 204 -6.06 10.06 -20.89
CA ASP A 204 -5.15 11.21 -20.77
C ASP A 204 -4.75 11.55 -19.32
N TRP A 205 -5.66 11.36 -18.39
CA TRP A 205 -5.39 11.59 -16.96
C TRP A 205 -4.43 10.58 -16.32
N GLN A 206 -4.26 9.40 -16.91
CA GLN A 206 -3.34 8.36 -16.45
C GLN A 206 -1.87 8.70 -16.73
N LYS A 207 -1.63 9.63 -17.63
CA LYS A 207 -0.29 10.19 -17.88
C LYS A 207 0.25 11.04 -16.74
N PHE A 208 -0.63 11.41 -15.79
CA PHE A 208 -0.26 12.13 -14.59
C PHE A 208 0.31 11.18 -13.53
N ARG A 209 1.61 10.90 -13.52
CA ARG A 209 2.42 10.41 -12.40
C ARG A 209 1.72 9.49 -11.39
N SER A 210 0.80 8.65 -11.83
CA SER A 210 0.05 7.76 -10.94
C SER A 210 0.63 6.35 -10.87
N SER A 211 1.63 6.05 -11.70
CA SER A 211 2.25 4.73 -11.72
C SER A 211 2.96 4.41 -10.42
N GLU A 212 3.63 5.37 -9.84
CA GLU A 212 4.33 5.22 -8.57
C GLU A 212 3.34 4.92 -7.44
N ASN A 213 2.17 5.54 -7.48
CA ASN A 213 1.15 5.43 -6.45
C ASN A 213 0.30 4.17 -6.55
N TYR A 214 0.12 3.59 -7.75
CA TYR A 214 -0.85 2.51 -7.98
C TYR A 214 -0.29 1.28 -8.69
N ASN A 215 0.67 1.45 -9.60
CA ASN A 215 1.04 0.43 -10.57
C ASN A 215 2.44 -0.13 -10.34
N LYS A 216 2.81 -0.34 -9.09
CA LYS A 216 3.97 -1.16 -8.75
C LYS A 216 3.59 -2.63 -8.68
N LEU A 217 4.57 -3.49 -8.74
CA LEU A 217 4.38 -4.93 -8.59
C LEU A 217 3.82 -5.28 -7.20
N ALA A 218 4.28 -4.58 -6.16
CA ALA A 218 3.73 -4.62 -4.82
C ALA A 218 4.14 -3.37 -4.02
N TYR A 219 3.41 -3.10 -2.93
CA TYR A 219 3.69 -2.06 -1.94
C TYR A 219 3.84 -2.72 -0.59
N ASN A 220 4.87 -2.35 0.18
CA ASN A 220 5.17 -2.98 1.46
C ASN A 220 5.39 -1.93 2.54
N THR A 221 4.89 -2.18 3.74
CA THR A 221 5.00 -1.26 4.88
C THR A 221 6.44 -1.04 5.34
N GLU A 222 7.33 -2.03 5.12
CA GLU A 222 8.75 -1.96 5.48
C GLU A 222 9.55 -1.14 4.49
N PHE A 223 9.09 -1.05 3.23
CA PHE A 223 9.83 -0.48 2.11
C PHE A 223 9.01 0.56 1.37
N PRO A 224 8.83 1.78 1.92
CA PRO A 224 8.21 2.88 1.19
C PRO A 224 8.93 3.11 -0.14
N TRP A 225 8.17 3.33 -1.19
CA TRP A 225 8.78 3.56 -2.50
C TRP A 225 9.51 4.91 -2.57
N MET A 226 10.54 4.96 -3.39
CA MET A 226 11.32 6.15 -3.68
C MET A 226 11.27 6.44 -5.18
N ALA A 227 11.44 7.70 -5.59
CA ALA A 227 11.52 8.10 -6.99
C ALA A 227 12.97 8.24 -7.42
N ASP A 228 13.35 7.66 -8.55
CA ASP A 228 14.69 7.81 -9.14
C ASP A 228 14.86 9.11 -9.96
N GLY A 229 13.77 9.81 -10.21
CA GLY A 229 13.70 11.17 -10.73
C GLY A 229 13.81 11.33 -12.25
N LYS A 230 14.47 10.47 -12.98
CA LYS A 230 14.74 10.69 -14.42
C LYS A 230 14.07 9.70 -15.36
N ASN A 231 14.05 8.43 -14.99
CA ASN A 231 13.66 7.34 -15.90
C ASN A 231 12.35 6.66 -15.47
N GLY A 232 11.59 7.32 -14.58
CA GLY A 232 10.48 6.74 -13.88
C GLY A 232 10.93 5.89 -12.70
N GLU A 233 10.00 5.50 -11.88
CA GLU A 233 10.27 4.78 -10.65
C GLU A 233 10.41 3.28 -10.91
N ILE A 234 11.64 2.77 -10.89
CA ILE A 234 11.93 1.36 -11.15
C ILE A 234 11.71 0.46 -9.93
N SER A 235 11.62 1.01 -8.69
CA SER A 235 11.43 0.18 -7.52
C SER A 235 10.13 -0.60 -7.61
N MET A 236 10.19 -1.91 -7.38
CA MET A 236 9.08 -2.85 -7.56
C MET A 236 8.33 -2.65 -8.88
N ASN A 237 9.07 -2.52 -9.97
CA ASN A 237 8.51 -2.39 -11.31
C ASN A 237 9.47 -2.95 -12.37
N TYR A 238 8.99 -3.13 -13.58
CA TYR A 238 9.79 -3.39 -14.77
C TYR A 238 10.07 -2.09 -15.51
N GLY A 239 11.33 -1.87 -15.88
CA GLY A 239 11.75 -0.89 -16.85
C GLY A 239 12.14 -1.56 -18.16
N THR A 240 11.69 -1.02 -19.27
CA THR A 240 11.96 -1.52 -20.62
C THR A 240 12.26 -0.34 -21.55
N LYS A 241 13.20 -0.48 -22.47
CA LYS A 241 13.40 0.54 -23.50
C LYS A 241 12.26 0.49 -24.51
N ASN A 242 11.65 1.65 -24.75
CA ASN A 242 10.64 1.82 -25.78
C ASN A 242 11.27 1.92 -27.19
N LYS A 243 10.44 2.04 -28.25
CA LYS A 243 10.91 2.15 -29.64
C LYS A 243 11.82 3.37 -29.91
N LYS A 244 11.81 4.35 -29.02
CA LYS A 244 12.69 5.53 -29.12
C LYS A 244 14.01 5.36 -28.37
N GLY A 245 14.22 4.20 -27.70
CA GLY A 245 15.36 3.94 -26.84
C GLY A 245 15.29 4.58 -25.45
N GLU A 246 14.14 5.14 -25.06
CA GLU A 246 13.91 5.74 -23.76
C GLU A 246 13.42 4.68 -22.78
N TRP A 247 13.83 4.79 -21.51
CA TRP A 247 13.31 3.92 -20.45
C TRP A 247 11.87 4.26 -20.12
N GLU A 248 11.04 3.23 -20.04
CA GLU A 248 9.63 3.30 -19.67
C GLU A 248 9.33 2.22 -18.62
N VAL A 249 8.61 2.58 -17.57
CA VAL A 249 8.14 1.64 -16.56
C VAL A 249 6.72 1.20 -16.85
N LEU A 250 6.34 0.00 -16.36
CA LEU A 250 4.98 -0.50 -16.54
C LEU A 250 3.97 0.36 -15.79
N ARG A 251 2.89 0.70 -16.46
CA ARG A 251 1.77 1.50 -15.92
C ARG A 251 0.42 0.88 -16.19
N LEU A 252 0.29 0.15 -17.28
CA LEU A 252 -0.97 -0.40 -17.74
C LEU A 252 -1.08 -1.86 -17.34
N TYR A 253 -1.76 -2.11 -16.25
CA TYR A 253 -1.99 -3.45 -15.71
C TYR A 253 -3.45 -3.86 -15.87
N THR A 254 -3.67 -5.16 -16.04
CA THR A 254 -4.98 -5.78 -15.99
C THR A 254 -4.95 -6.98 -15.06
N PHE A 255 -5.79 -6.98 -14.04
CA PHE A 255 -5.94 -8.13 -13.15
C PHE A 255 -6.49 -9.35 -13.92
N LYS A 256 -5.97 -10.53 -13.64
CA LYS A 256 -6.41 -11.80 -14.26
C LYS A 256 -7.06 -12.73 -13.26
N SER A 257 -6.33 -13.12 -12.23
CA SER A 257 -6.85 -14.03 -11.20
C SER A 257 -6.05 -13.95 -9.90
N PHE A 258 -6.68 -14.37 -8.81
CA PHE A 258 -6.01 -14.81 -7.60
C PHE A 258 -6.53 -16.21 -7.24
N GLU A 259 -5.72 -17.21 -7.48
CA GLU A 259 -6.05 -18.62 -7.28
C GLU A 259 -4.85 -19.37 -6.74
N GLN A 260 -5.09 -20.27 -5.79
CA GLN A 260 -4.05 -21.12 -5.18
C GLN A 260 -2.82 -20.31 -4.68
N GLY A 261 -3.05 -19.11 -4.13
CA GLY A 261 -2.00 -18.24 -3.64
C GLY A 261 -1.20 -17.51 -4.72
N VAL A 262 -1.59 -17.60 -5.99
CA VAL A 262 -0.92 -16.94 -7.11
C VAL A 262 -1.74 -15.75 -7.59
N TYR A 263 -1.16 -14.55 -7.52
CA TYR A 263 -1.76 -13.32 -8.02
C TYR A 263 -1.26 -13.02 -9.44
N ARG A 264 -2.16 -13.01 -10.41
CA ARG A 264 -1.82 -12.85 -11.84
C ARG A 264 -2.33 -11.53 -12.40
N ARG A 265 -1.47 -10.90 -13.18
CA ARG A 265 -1.77 -9.68 -13.93
C ARG A 265 -1.13 -9.76 -15.32
N ASP A 266 -1.76 -9.12 -16.31
CA ASP A 266 -1.11 -8.74 -17.54
C ASP A 266 -0.68 -7.28 -17.46
N ALA A 267 0.39 -6.91 -18.17
CA ALA A 267 0.79 -5.53 -18.35
C ALA A 267 1.32 -5.31 -19.77
N VAL A 268 1.24 -4.08 -20.24
CA VAL A 268 1.80 -3.66 -21.53
C VAL A 268 2.54 -2.33 -21.36
N LEU A 269 3.49 -2.04 -22.24
CA LEU A 269 4.04 -0.68 -22.32
C LEU A 269 2.99 0.27 -22.89
N GLU A 270 2.94 1.48 -22.34
CA GLU A 270 2.03 2.52 -22.82
C GLU A 270 2.37 2.98 -24.25
N THR A 271 3.67 3.12 -24.55
CA THR A 271 4.14 3.57 -25.86
C THR A 271 4.26 2.44 -26.90
N ASP A 272 4.27 1.17 -26.47
CA ASP A 272 4.32 0.00 -27.33
C ASP A 272 3.56 -1.19 -26.75
N THR A 273 2.29 -1.29 -27.03
CA THR A 273 1.42 -2.38 -26.52
C THR A 273 1.74 -3.77 -27.08
N ALA A 274 2.67 -3.87 -28.03
CA ALA A 274 3.20 -5.15 -28.49
C ALA A 274 4.17 -5.76 -27.45
N VAL A 275 4.79 -4.94 -26.60
CA VAL A 275 5.59 -5.42 -25.46
C VAL A 275 4.63 -5.76 -24.32
N ARG A 276 4.54 -7.06 -24.03
CA ARG A 276 3.56 -7.62 -23.10
C ARG A 276 4.24 -8.41 -21.98
N TYR A 277 3.71 -8.25 -20.79
CA TYR A 277 4.12 -8.96 -19.60
C TYR A 277 2.94 -9.76 -19.05
N GLN A 278 3.16 -11.05 -18.79
CA GLN A 278 2.29 -11.90 -18.02
C GLN A 278 2.96 -12.14 -16.67
N LEU A 279 2.39 -11.60 -15.63
CA LEU A 279 2.99 -11.51 -14.30
C LEU A 279 2.29 -12.47 -13.33
N ALA A 280 3.07 -13.24 -12.57
CA ALA A 280 2.56 -14.10 -11.53
C ALA A 280 3.40 -13.95 -10.25
N ASP A 281 2.76 -13.55 -9.17
CA ASP A 281 3.35 -13.39 -7.84
C ASP A 281 2.86 -14.48 -6.89
N ILE A 282 3.79 -15.11 -6.20
CA ILE A 282 3.53 -16.08 -5.12
C ILE A 282 4.24 -15.56 -3.88
N PRO A 283 3.52 -14.98 -2.90
CA PRO A 283 4.11 -14.60 -1.62
C PRO A 283 4.64 -15.83 -0.88
N LEU A 284 5.84 -15.73 -0.34
CA LEU A 284 6.52 -16.73 0.49
C LEU A 284 6.86 -16.11 1.85
N PRO A 285 7.10 -16.89 2.91
CA PRO A 285 7.33 -16.35 4.27
C PRO A 285 8.39 -15.24 4.37
N ASP A 286 9.43 -15.29 3.53
CA ASP A 286 10.55 -14.34 3.53
C ASP A 286 10.77 -13.66 2.16
N GLY A 287 9.73 -13.67 1.29
CA GLY A 287 9.90 -13.05 -0.02
C GLY A 287 8.78 -13.30 -1.01
N ILE A 288 9.08 -13.13 -2.28
CA ILE A 288 8.13 -13.30 -3.38
C ILE A 288 8.79 -14.19 -4.44
N LEU A 289 8.15 -15.30 -4.79
CA LEU A 289 8.49 -16.02 -6.02
C LEU A 289 7.72 -15.38 -7.18
N ARG A 290 8.44 -14.89 -8.18
CA ARG A 290 7.87 -14.33 -9.40
C ARG A 290 8.09 -15.28 -10.56
N VAL A 291 7.05 -15.49 -11.35
CA VAL A 291 7.13 -16.26 -12.61
C VAL A 291 6.50 -15.38 -13.69
N ASP A 292 7.34 -14.66 -14.41
CA ASP A 292 6.91 -13.67 -15.38
C ASP A 292 7.30 -14.11 -16.80
N ARG A 293 6.41 -13.88 -17.76
CA ARG A 293 6.67 -14.07 -19.19
C ARG A 293 6.62 -12.73 -19.89
N VAL A 294 7.72 -12.39 -20.58
CA VAL A 294 7.79 -11.17 -21.39
C VAL A 294 7.80 -11.53 -22.86
N SER A 295 6.98 -10.85 -23.63
CA SER A 295 6.93 -10.97 -25.10
C SER A 295 7.32 -9.63 -25.71
N VAL A 296 8.34 -9.65 -26.56
CA VAL A 296 8.89 -8.47 -27.25
C VAL A 296 9.00 -8.75 -28.75
N GLY A 297 8.83 -7.72 -29.57
CA GLY A 297 8.95 -7.84 -31.03
C GLY A 297 10.39 -7.81 -31.55
N ALA A 298 11.36 -7.36 -30.74
CA ALA A 298 12.77 -7.27 -31.05
C ALA A 298 13.61 -7.41 -29.78
N PRO A 299 14.90 -7.77 -29.84
CA PRO A 299 15.78 -7.76 -28.69
C PRO A 299 15.71 -6.42 -27.94
N THR A 300 15.45 -6.49 -26.64
CA THR A 300 15.27 -5.29 -25.82
C THR A 300 15.81 -5.52 -24.41
N ASP A 301 16.33 -4.45 -23.80
CA ASP A 301 16.80 -4.48 -22.43
C ASP A 301 15.60 -4.40 -21.48
N ILE A 302 15.59 -5.30 -20.50
CA ILE A 302 14.56 -5.35 -19.45
C ILE A 302 15.26 -5.29 -18.10
N THR A 303 14.82 -4.39 -17.24
CA THR A 303 15.30 -4.28 -15.87
C THR A 303 14.15 -4.52 -14.92
N LEU A 304 14.34 -5.38 -13.93
CA LEU A 304 13.44 -5.58 -12.82
C LEU A 304 13.98 -4.88 -11.57
N GLY A 305 13.22 -3.95 -11.02
CA GLY A 305 13.54 -3.30 -9.75
C GLY A 305 13.01 -4.08 -8.55
N HIS A 306 13.74 -4.00 -7.44
CA HIS A 306 13.33 -4.52 -6.14
C HIS A 306 12.78 -3.38 -5.26
N TYR A 307 12.35 -3.70 -4.03
CA TYR A 307 12.08 -2.70 -3.00
C TYR A 307 13.29 -1.80 -2.77
N THR A 308 13.03 -0.55 -2.40
CA THR A 308 14.06 0.39 -2.01
C THR A 308 14.40 0.21 -0.54
N LEU A 309 15.67 0.07 -0.19
CA LEU A 309 16.13 0.07 1.19
C LEU A 309 16.33 1.51 1.69
N PRO A 310 15.99 1.80 2.95
CA PRO A 310 16.38 3.05 3.59
C PRO A 310 17.91 3.24 3.56
N GLN A 311 18.35 4.46 3.28
CA GLN A 311 19.76 4.84 3.20
C GLN A 311 20.08 5.89 4.26
N PRO A 312 20.59 5.49 5.44
CA PRO A 312 21.08 6.45 6.43
C PRO A 312 22.21 7.29 5.83
N GLY A 313 22.13 8.61 5.98
CA GLY A 313 23.21 9.52 5.56
C GLY A 313 23.34 9.73 4.05
N HIS A 314 22.38 9.31 3.24
CA HIS A 314 22.37 9.44 1.76
C HIS A 314 23.46 8.67 1.01
N ASP A 315 24.21 7.80 1.69
CA ASP A 315 25.22 6.96 1.05
C ASP A 315 24.58 5.79 0.29
N LYS A 316 25.11 5.48 -0.89
CA LYS A 316 24.65 4.31 -1.65
C LYS A 316 25.06 3.03 -0.93
N LEU A 317 24.09 2.17 -0.69
CA LEU A 317 24.36 0.83 -0.16
C LEU A 317 25.02 -0.03 -1.25
N PRO A 318 26.12 -0.72 -0.95
CA PRO A 318 26.81 -1.53 -1.95
C PRO A 318 25.99 -2.77 -2.30
N ALA A 319 25.91 -3.06 -3.60
CA ALA A 319 25.39 -4.34 -4.07
C ALA A 319 26.52 -5.39 -4.06
N ALA A 320 26.17 -6.61 -3.67
CA ALA A 320 27.08 -7.75 -3.71
C ALA A 320 26.43 -8.90 -4.49
N VAL A 321 27.25 -9.64 -5.24
CA VAL A 321 26.83 -10.88 -5.90
C VAL A 321 27.29 -12.06 -5.06
N ARG A 322 26.38 -12.97 -4.73
CA ARG A 322 26.64 -14.17 -3.94
C ARG A 322 26.17 -15.41 -4.71
N THR A 323 26.90 -16.50 -4.61
CA THR A 323 26.47 -17.79 -5.15
C THR A 323 25.62 -18.52 -4.11
N VAL A 324 24.42 -18.92 -4.51
CA VAL A 324 23.47 -19.70 -3.68
C VAL A 324 23.10 -20.96 -4.47
N GLY A 325 23.72 -22.08 -4.12
CA GLY A 325 23.60 -23.31 -4.90
C GLY A 325 24.16 -23.11 -6.32
N LYS A 326 23.33 -23.32 -7.34
CA LYS A 326 23.68 -23.08 -8.76
C LYS A 326 23.32 -21.67 -9.27
N HIS A 327 22.73 -20.84 -8.41
CA HIS A 327 22.23 -19.52 -8.80
C HIS A 327 23.12 -18.40 -8.25
N GLN A 328 23.10 -17.28 -8.92
CA GLN A 328 23.72 -16.06 -8.42
C GLN A 328 22.64 -15.14 -7.84
N ALA A 329 22.83 -14.68 -6.63
CA ALA A 329 21.96 -13.72 -5.97
C ALA A 329 22.64 -12.34 -5.97
N THR A 330 21.92 -11.31 -6.38
CA THR A 330 22.33 -9.92 -6.11
C THR A 330 21.70 -9.51 -4.79
N THR A 331 22.53 -9.04 -3.85
CA THR A 331 22.11 -8.63 -2.52
C THR A 331 22.49 -7.19 -2.24
N VAL A 332 21.62 -6.48 -1.52
CA VAL A 332 21.91 -5.16 -0.96
C VAL A 332 21.55 -5.22 0.52
N THR A 333 22.48 -4.86 1.38
CA THR A 333 22.31 -4.91 2.84
C THR A 333 22.26 -3.49 3.39
N GLY A 334 21.18 -3.16 4.06
CA GLY A 334 21.03 -1.97 4.91
C GLY A 334 21.27 -2.30 6.37
N THR A 335 20.81 -1.42 7.26
CA THR A 335 20.95 -1.59 8.71
C THR A 335 20.10 -2.76 9.22
N ASP A 336 18.84 -2.81 8.82
CA ASP A 336 17.84 -3.73 9.39
C ASP A 336 17.44 -4.85 8.43
N TYR A 337 17.71 -4.68 7.13
CA TYR A 337 17.25 -5.59 6.07
C TYR A 337 18.35 -5.91 5.08
N THR A 338 18.30 -7.11 4.54
CA THR A 338 19.01 -7.50 3.33
C THR A 338 17.97 -7.86 2.27
N LEU A 339 17.98 -7.16 1.14
CA LEU A 339 17.19 -7.55 -0.03
C LEU A 339 18.04 -8.41 -0.96
N ALA A 340 17.45 -9.45 -1.52
CA ALA A 340 18.10 -10.34 -2.45
C ALA A 340 17.23 -10.61 -3.68
N MET A 341 17.83 -10.57 -4.86
CA MET A 341 17.22 -11.06 -6.09
C MET A 341 18.00 -12.28 -6.60
N VAL A 342 17.27 -13.37 -6.80
CA VAL A 342 17.84 -14.64 -7.24
C VAL A 342 17.15 -15.05 -8.54
N PRO A 343 17.78 -14.85 -9.73
CA PRO A 343 17.24 -15.37 -10.96
C PRO A 343 17.31 -16.90 -10.97
N LEU A 344 16.16 -17.55 -11.12
CA LEU A 344 16.04 -19.01 -11.13
C LEU A 344 16.06 -19.56 -12.56
N MET A 345 15.48 -18.80 -13.49
CA MET A 345 15.43 -19.09 -14.94
C MET A 345 15.38 -17.76 -15.71
N GLY A 346 15.77 -17.80 -16.97
CA GLY A 346 15.72 -16.65 -17.90
C GLY A 346 17.02 -16.35 -18.56
#